data_1500bc2f66b03e3b499ff13a323d5357
#
_entry.id   1500bc2f66b03e3b499ff13a323d5357
#
_cell.length_a   1.000
_cell.length_b   1.000
_cell.length_c   1.000
_cell.angle_alpha   90.00
_cell.angle_beta   90.00
_cell.angle_gamma   90.00
#
_symmetry.space_group_name_H-M   'P 1'
#
loop_
_entity.id
_entity.type
_entity.pdbx_description
1 polymer ?
#
loop_
_entity_poly.entity_id
_entity_poly.type
_entity_poly.pdbx_seq_one_letter_code
_entity_poly.pdbx_strand_id
1 'polypeptide(L)'
;MKNNISDLDIDAAELDTLVDWENPPKIEDLKQDLTEAQSAHTDHIINVENWLDALNGKQKLSIKPGRSKIVPKLIRKQAEWRYAALSEPFLSTDDLFNTSPATFEDKKAAEQNGQVLNYQINCKIDKTKFIDEYVRTCVDEGTAIIKLGWDYKEETVEVEVPDFEFQPSPEAGQVHQQLHAMMQENPEAYQQEVPPEMQQAHELTMQQGTPVMPVQVGSHTEEQVKIIKNQPTIEVCNYVN
;
A
#
# COMPACT_ATOMS: atom_id res chain seq x y z
N MET A 1 -10.73 17.47 14.73
CA MET A 1 -9.41 17.48 15.41
C MET A 1 -8.45 18.26 14.53
N LYS A 2 -7.97 19.40 14.99
CA LYS A 2 -6.98 20.19 14.26
C LYS A 2 -5.63 19.47 14.39
N ASN A 3 -5.21 18.75 13.37
CA ASN A 3 -3.83 18.25 13.30
C ASN A 3 -2.93 19.46 13.05
N ASN A 4 -2.25 19.89 14.08
CA ASN A 4 -1.16 20.84 13.97
C ASN A 4 -0.02 20.18 13.21
N ILE A 5 0.30 20.71 12.03
CA ILE A 5 1.47 20.34 11.21
C ILE A 5 2.80 20.63 11.95
N SER A 6 2.73 21.28 13.12
CA SER A 6 3.90 21.61 13.95
C SER A 6 4.51 20.44 14.75
N ASP A 7 3.89 19.24 14.72
CA ASP A 7 4.35 18.08 15.51
C ASP A 7 5.07 17.01 14.65
N LEU A 8 5.34 17.33 13.39
CA LEU A 8 6.28 16.56 12.58
C LEU A 8 7.66 17.20 12.79
N ASP A 9 8.49 16.61 13.62
CA ASP A 9 9.94 16.88 13.71
C ASP A 9 10.63 16.44 12.39
N ILE A 10 10.21 17.04 11.28
CA ILE A 10 10.93 16.94 10.02
C ILE A 10 12.03 17.98 10.10
N ASP A 11 13.27 17.53 10.14
CA ASP A 11 14.43 18.40 10.14
C ASP A 11 14.33 19.36 8.94
N ALA A 12 14.37 20.67 9.20
CA ALA A 12 14.25 21.69 8.15
C ALA A 12 15.31 21.53 7.05
N ALA A 13 16.42 20.85 7.36
CA ALA A 13 17.47 20.47 6.42
C ALA A 13 17.06 19.32 5.46
N GLU A 14 16.16 18.41 5.87
CA GLU A 14 15.63 17.35 4.99
C GLU A 14 14.57 17.87 4.01
N LEU A 15 13.81 18.90 4.40
CA LEU A 15 12.84 19.55 3.51
C LEU A 15 13.49 20.28 2.34
N ASP A 16 14.68 20.83 2.54
CA ASP A 16 15.42 21.57 1.51
C ASP A 16 16.01 20.64 0.41
N THR A 17 16.07 19.32 0.66
CA THR A 17 16.62 18.35 -0.30
C THR A 17 15.55 17.66 -1.16
N LEU A 18 14.25 17.82 -0.85
CA LEU A 18 13.21 17.00 -1.45
C LEU A 18 12.72 17.48 -2.81
N VAL A 19 12.72 18.76 -3.11
CA VAL A 19 12.36 19.28 -4.44
C VAL A 19 13.01 20.65 -4.70
N ASP A 20 13.98 20.70 -5.61
CA ASP A 20 14.48 21.96 -6.14
C ASP A 20 13.52 22.45 -7.26
N TRP A 21 12.54 23.24 -6.86
CA TRP A 21 11.58 23.80 -7.81
C TRP A 21 12.18 25.06 -8.45
N GLU A 22 12.44 25.01 -9.75
CA GLU A 22 12.92 26.19 -10.50
C GLU A 22 12.00 27.42 -10.33
N ASN A 23 10.70 27.21 -10.19
CA ASN A 23 9.69 28.23 -9.93
C ASN A 23 8.67 27.77 -8.91
N PRO A 24 8.92 27.92 -7.62
CA PRO A 24 7.92 27.55 -6.60
C PRO A 24 6.68 28.45 -6.72
N PRO A 25 5.47 27.88 -6.61
CA PRO A 25 4.24 28.68 -6.65
C PRO A 25 4.19 29.63 -5.45
N LYS A 26 3.76 30.86 -5.66
CA LYS A 26 3.59 31.82 -4.58
C LYS A 26 2.38 31.44 -3.73
N ILE A 27 2.52 31.57 -2.43
CA ILE A 27 1.43 31.26 -1.47
C ILE A 27 0.17 32.13 -1.74
N GLU A 28 0.38 33.35 -2.24
CA GLU A 28 -0.72 34.28 -2.57
C GLU A 28 -1.55 33.75 -3.75
N ASP A 29 -0.87 33.26 -4.80
CA ASP A 29 -1.52 32.70 -5.98
C ASP A 29 -2.31 31.44 -5.60
N LEU A 30 -1.73 30.56 -4.77
CA LEU A 30 -2.41 29.35 -4.27
C LEU A 30 -3.64 29.68 -3.40
N LYS A 31 -3.57 30.76 -2.60
CA LYS A 31 -4.73 31.21 -1.81
C LYS A 31 -5.85 31.78 -2.69
N GLN A 32 -5.48 32.49 -3.75
CA GLN A 32 -6.43 33.03 -4.72
C GLN A 32 -7.14 31.89 -5.45
N ASP A 33 -6.37 30.92 -5.98
CA ASP A 33 -6.90 29.75 -6.67
C ASP A 33 -7.84 28.93 -5.76
N LEU A 34 -7.46 28.76 -4.49
CA LEU A 34 -8.30 28.08 -3.52
C LEU A 34 -9.63 28.83 -3.30
N THR A 35 -9.60 30.16 -3.20
CA THR A 35 -10.80 30.97 -2.99
C THR A 35 -11.75 30.89 -4.19
N GLU A 36 -11.20 30.95 -5.41
CA GLU A 36 -11.97 30.83 -6.64
C GLU A 36 -12.58 29.44 -6.79
N ALA A 37 -11.78 28.37 -6.54
CA ALA A 37 -12.23 26.98 -6.55
C ALA A 37 -13.32 26.72 -5.51
N GLN A 38 -13.22 27.31 -4.32
CA GLN A 38 -14.17 27.14 -3.23
C GLN A 38 -15.56 27.70 -3.58
N SER A 39 -15.62 28.82 -4.31
CA SER A 39 -16.90 29.41 -4.76
C SER A 39 -17.61 28.46 -5.75
N ALA A 40 -16.93 27.97 -6.77
CA ALA A 40 -17.48 27.02 -7.74
C ALA A 40 -17.88 25.69 -7.10
N HIS A 41 -17.09 25.21 -6.14
CA HIS A 41 -17.35 24.00 -5.39
C HIS A 41 -18.63 24.10 -4.55
N THR A 42 -18.89 25.24 -3.91
CA THR A 42 -20.09 25.45 -3.09
C THR A 42 -21.37 25.32 -3.92
N ASP A 43 -21.40 25.88 -5.13
CA ASP A 43 -22.55 25.76 -6.03
C ASP A 43 -22.78 24.30 -6.47
N HIS A 44 -21.68 23.56 -6.68
CA HIS A 44 -21.78 22.16 -7.04
C HIS A 44 -22.27 21.29 -5.87
N ILE A 45 -21.83 21.53 -4.64
CA ILE A 45 -22.32 20.83 -3.44
C ILE A 45 -23.84 20.97 -3.31
N ILE A 46 -24.38 22.17 -3.50
CA ILE A 46 -25.84 22.41 -3.43
C ILE A 46 -26.58 21.54 -4.46
N ASN A 47 -26.03 21.38 -5.64
CA ASN A 47 -26.63 20.52 -6.67
C ASN A 47 -26.57 19.05 -6.28
N VAL A 48 -25.41 18.57 -5.76
CA VAL A 48 -25.24 17.19 -5.28
C VAL A 48 -26.20 16.88 -4.14
N GLU A 49 -26.35 17.77 -3.16
CA GLU A 49 -27.31 17.60 -2.08
C GLU A 49 -28.75 17.48 -2.60
N ASN A 50 -29.13 18.29 -3.59
CA ASN A 50 -30.44 18.20 -4.23
C ASN A 50 -30.64 16.86 -4.96
N TRP A 51 -29.59 16.33 -5.60
CA TRP A 51 -29.66 15.02 -6.26
C TRP A 51 -29.77 13.88 -5.25
N LEU A 52 -29.02 13.93 -4.16
CA LEU A 52 -29.12 12.96 -3.07
C LEU A 52 -30.50 12.99 -2.37
N ASP A 53 -31.07 14.16 -2.20
CA ASP A 53 -32.43 14.31 -1.67
C ASP A 53 -33.47 13.74 -2.64
N ALA A 54 -33.31 13.94 -3.95
CA ALA A 54 -34.18 13.33 -4.97
C ALA A 54 -34.03 11.80 -4.97
N LEU A 55 -32.82 11.27 -4.88
CA LEU A 55 -32.51 9.84 -4.78
C LEU A 55 -33.21 9.22 -3.57
N ASN A 56 -33.18 9.91 -2.43
CA ASN A 56 -33.76 9.45 -1.18
C ASN A 56 -35.29 9.72 -1.06
N GLY A 57 -35.87 10.41 -2.04
CA GLY A 57 -37.28 10.75 -2.04
C GLY A 57 -37.67 11.81 -1.02
N LYS A 58 -36.72 12.67 -0.62
CA LYS A 58 -36.93 13.75 0.36
C LYS A 58 -37.48 15.05 -0.28
N GLN A 59 -37.97 14.99 -1.51
CA GLN A 59 -38.53 16.15 -2.20
C GLN A 59 -39.71 16.73 -1.39
N LYS A 60 -39.71 18.06 -1.19
CA LYS A 60 -40.79 18.79 -0.56
C LYS A 60 -41.98 18.91 -1.54
N LEU A 61 -42.85 17.89 -1.56
CA LEU A 61 -44.06 17.94 -2.33
C LEU A 61 -45.15 18.71 -1.59
N SER A 62 -45.73 19.72 -2.22
CA SER A 62 -46.95 20.40 -1.72
C SER A 62 -48.12 19.49 -1.92
N ILE A 63 -48.51 18.74 -0.89
CA ILE A 63 -49.60 17.77 -0.96
C ILE A 63 -50.83 18.39 -0.27
N LYS A 64 -51.98 18.38 -0.99
CA LYS A 64 -53.24 18.83 -0.42
C LYS A 64 -53.66 17.97 0.76
N PRO A 65 -54.26 18.55 1.83
CA PRO A 65 -54.75 17.79 2.95
C PRO A 65 -55.71 16.65 2.52
N GLY A 66 -55.55 15.47 3.15
CA GLY A 66 -56.37 14.30 2.85
C GLY A 66 -55.91 13.41 1.67
N ARG A 67 -54.82 13.75 1.02
CA ARG A 67 -54.21 12.89 -0.04
C ARG A 67 -53.06 12.08 0.48
N SER A 68 -52.78 10.94 -0.24
CA SER A 68 -51.65 10.08 0.07
C SER A 68 -50.32 10.81 -0.08
N LYS A 69 -49.40 10.57 0.89
CA LYS A 69 -48.03 11.10 0.89
C LYS A 69 -46.98 10.07 0.41
N ILE A 70 -47.43 9.04 -0.29
CA ILE A 70 -46.48 8.00 -0.77
C ILE A 70 -45.69 8.57 -1.95
N VAL A 71 -44.37 8.59 -1.79
CA VAL A 71 -43.40 8.98 -2.80
C VAL A 71 -42.64 7.73 -3.25
N PRO A 72 -42.90 7.22 -4.48
CA PRO A 72 -42.15 6.07 -5.01
C PRO A 72 -40.71 6.50 -5.33
N LYS A 73 -39.71 5.77 -4.81
CA LYS A 73 -38.28 6.04 -5.03
C LYS A 73 -37.81 5.46 -6.38
N LEU A 74 -38.36 5.96 -7.49
CA LEU A 74 -38.06 5.44 -8.83
C LEU A 74 -36.60 5.70 -9.24
N ILE A 75 -36.06 6.87 -8.87
CA ILE A 75 -34.64 7.23 -9.12
C ILE A 75 -33.72 6.24 -8.45
N ARG A 76 -33.98 5.91 -7.17
CA ARG A 76 -33.20 4.92 -6.42
C ARG A 76 -33.19 3.54 -7.08
N LYS A 77 -34.36 3.10 -7.59
CA LYS A 77 -34.44 1.83 -8.31
C LYS A 77 -33.53 1.81 -9.56
N GLN A 78 -33.48 2.93 -10.29
CA GLN A 78 -32.59 3.06 -11.43
C GLN A 78 -31.11 3.12 -11.04
N ALA A 79 -30.78 3.81 -9.94
CA ALA A 79 -29.41 3.86 -9.41
C ALA A 79 -28.92 2.47 -9.00
N GLU A 80 -29.76 1.69 -8.30
CA GLU A 80 -29.43 0.32 -7.89
C GLU A 80 -29.07 -0.61 -9.06
N TRP A 81 -29.77 -0.46 -10.19
CA TRP A 81 -29.43 -1.21 -11.40
C TRP A 81 -28.09 -0.76 -12.01
N ARG A 82 -27.80 0.55 -11.95
CA ARG A 82 -26.53 1.08 -12.42
C ARG A 82 -25.35 0.62 -11.55
N TYR A 83 -25.52 0.56 -10.24
CA TYR A 83 -24.48 0.05 -9.34
C TYR A 83 -24.06 -1.36 -9.74
N ALA A 84 -25.03 -2.26 -9.94
CA ALA A 84 -24.75 -3.63 -10.33
C ALA A 84 -24.07 -3.71 -11.70
N ALA A 85 -24.61 -3.01 -12.71
CA ALA A 85 -24.07 -3.04 -14.07
C ALA A 85 -22.66 -2.43 -14.19
N LEU A 86 -22.35 -1.40 -13.40
CA LEU A 86 -21.04 -0.74 -13.42
C LEU A 86 -20.00 -1.44 -12.56
N SER A 87 -20.39 -2.13 -11.49
CA SER A 87 -19.46 -2.87 -10.65
C SER A 87 -19.09 -4.24 -11.21
N GLU A 88 -19.97 -4.87 -11.99
CA GLU A 88 -19.76 -6.21 -12.55
C GLU A 88 -18.43 -6.35 -13.32
N PRO A 89 -18.03 -5.47 -14.25
CA PRO A 89 -16.78 -5.61 -14.99
C PRO A 89 -15.53 -5.62 -14.11
N PHE A 90 -15.57 -4.91 -12.97
CA PHE A 90 -14.44 -4.81 -12.04
C PHE A 90 -14.39 -5.96 -11.05
N LEU A 91 -15.53 -6.53 -10.67
CA LEU A 91 -15.61 -7.60 -9.68
C LEU A 91 -15.59 -9.00 -10.29
N SER A 92 -15.91 -9.13 -11.58
CA SER A 92 -15.98 -10.43 -12.27
C SER A 92 -14.61 -11.00 -12.64
N THR A 93 -13.55 -10.20 -12.62
CA THR A 93 -12.20 -10.63 -13.00
C THR A 93 -11.18 -10.35 -11.89
N ASP A 94 -10.22 -11.25 -11.74
CA ASP A 94 -9.08 -11.06 -10.86
C ASP A 94 -7.97 -10.25 -11.53
N ASP A 95 -7.89 -10.30 -12.87
CA ASP A 95 -6.93 -9.55 -13.68
C ASP A 95 -7.52 -8.20 -14.10
N LEU A 96 -7.48 -7.23 -13.17
CA LEU A 96 -8.00 -5.89 -13.41
C LEU A 96 -7.02 -5.03 -14.23
N PHE A 97 -5.73 -5.20 -14.01
CA PHE A 97 -4.67 -4.46 -14.66
C PHE A 97 -3.98 -5.29 -15.74
N ASN A 98 -3.99 -4.78 -16.95
CA ASN A 98 -3.22 -5.33 -18.06
C ASN A 98 -2.11 -4.35 -18.43
N THR A 99 -0.87 -4.70 -18.14
CA THR A 99 0.30 -3.89 -18.41
C THR A 99 0.96 -4.28 -19.71
N SER A 100 1.23 -3.29 -20.56
CA SER A 100 1.90 -3.49 -21.84
C SER A 100 3.34 -2.95 -21.79
N PRO A 101 4.31 -3.67 -22.36
CA PRO A 101 5.69 -3.19 -22.41
C PRO A 101 5.82 -1.98 -23.33
N ALA A 102 6.64 -1.00 -22.94
CA ALA A 102 6.96 0.15 -23.78
C ALA A 102 8.03 -0.20 -24.82
N THR A 103 8.99 -1.04 -24.44
CA THR A 103 10.08 -1.56 -25.30
C THR A 103 10.11 -3.08 -25.29
N PHE A 104 10.81 -3.69 -26.23
CA PHE A 104 10.93 -5.15 -26.28
C PHE A 104 11.65 -5.74 -25.05
N GLU A 105 12.58 -4.99 -24.48
CA GLU A 105 13.37 -5.38 -23.30
C GLU A 105 12.51 -5.39 -22.03
N ASP A 106 11.48 -4.54 -21.96
CA ASP A 106 10.60 -4.38 -20.79
C ASP A 106 9.53 -5.47 -20.68
N LYS A 107 9.49 -6.43 -21.61
CA LYS A 107 8.40 -7.42 -21.66
C LYS A 107 8.23 -8.20 -20.36
N LYS A 108 9.33 -8.68 -19.76
CA LYS A 108 9.28 -9.40 -18.48
C LYS A 108 8.89 -8.49 -17.32
N ALA A 109 9.41 -7.27 -17.32
CA ALA A 109 9.09 -6.28 -16.29
C ALA A 109 7.61 -5.87 -16.34
N ALA A 110 7.04 -5.70 -17.52
CA ALA A 110 5.62 -5.41 -17.68
C ALA A 110 4.74 -6.55 -17.13
N GLU A 111 5.06 -7.80 -17.47
CA GLU A 111 4.33 -8.96 -16.94
C GLU A 111 4.40 -9.04 -15.41
N GLN A 112 5.58 -8.87 -14.82
CA GLN A 112 5.77 -8.83 -13.36
C GLN A 112 5.00 -7.68 -12.71
N ASN A 113 5.04 -6.48 -13.30
CA ASN A 113 4.29 -5.33 -12.81
C ASN A 113 2.77 -5.58 -12.82
N GLY A 114 2.25 -6.23 -13.87
CA GLY A 114 0.85 -6.63 -13.95
C GLY A 114 0.46 -7.58 -12.82
N GLN A 115 1.28 -8.60 -12.57
CA GLN A 115 1.05 -9.55 -11.48
C GLN A 115 1.08 -8.87 -10.11
N VAL A 116 2.05 -7.98 -9.86
CA VAL A 116 2.17 -7.25 -8.60
C VAL A 116 0.95 -6.34 -8.38
N LEU A 117 0.53 -5.57 -9.39
CA LEU A 117 -0.64 -4.69 -9.29
C LEU A 117 -1.92 -5.47 -9.02
N ASN A 118 -2.16 -6.57 -9.74
CA ASN A 118 -3.32 -7.43 -9.52
C ASN A 118 -3.29 -8.09 -8.14
N TYR A 119 -2.12 -8.52 -7.66
CA TYR A 119 -1.96 -9.03 -6.30
C TYR A 119 -2.28 -7.96 -5.25
N GLN A 120 -1.77 -6.73 -5.42
CA GLN A 120 -2.00 -5.65 -4.47
C GLN A 120 -3.49 -5.30 -4.35
N ILE A 121 -4.20 -5.17 -5.48
CA ILE A 121 -5.62 -4.81 -5.45
C ILE A 121 -6.51 -5.93 -4.93
N ASN A 122 -6.17 -7.19 -5.19
CA ASN A 122 -6.98 -8.33 -4.76
C ASN A 122 -6.69 -8.78 -3.31
N CYS A 123 -5.42 -8.62 -2.82
CA CYS A 123 -4.98 -9.18 -1.55
C CYS A 123 -4.68 -8.13 -0.48
N LYS A 124 -4.26 -6.93 -0.87
CA LYS A 124 -3.85 -5.87 0.08
C LYS A 124 -4.91 -4.80 0.27
N ILE A 125 -5.73 -4.59 -0.74
CA ILE A 125 -6.81 -3.60 -0.75
C ILE A 125 -8.13 -4.36 -0.71
N ASP A 126 -9.12 -3.84 0.02
CA ASP A 126 -10.49 -4.35 -0.06
C ASP A 126 -11.14 -3.86 -1.36
N LYS A 127 -10.86 -4.62 -2.45
CA LYS A 127 -11.35 -4.35 -3.80
C LYS A 127 -12.85 -4.16 -3.83
N THR A 128 -13.59 -5.02 -3.14
CA THR A 128 -15.05 -5.01 -3.17
C THR A 128 -15.61 -3.73 -2.56
N LYS A 129 -15.10 -3.35 -1.39
CA LYS A 129 -15.48 -2.12 -0.72
C LYS A 129 -15.13 -0.90 -1.56
N PHE A 130 -13.92 -0.84 -2.09
CA PHE A 130 -13.47 0.27 -2.94
C PHE A 130 -14.35 0.44 -4.19
N ILE A 131 -14.63 -0.65 -4.92
CA ILE A 131 -15.45 -0.59 -6.13
C ILE A 131 -16.90 -0.19 -5.80
N ASP A 132 -17.49 -0.71 -4.72
CA ASP A 132 -18.83 -0.32 -4.30
C ASP A 132 -18.92 1.17 -3.95
N GLU A 133 -17.99 1.68 -3.16
CA GLU A 133 -17.92 3.11 -2.81
C GLU A 133 -17.69 3.98 -4.05
N TYR A 134 -16.75 3.62 -4.91
CA TYR A 134 -16.44 4.33 -6.15
C TYR A 134 -17.65 4.41 -7.09
N VAL A 135 -18.30 3.28 -7.36
CA VAL A 135 -19.44 3.23 -8.28
C VAL A 135 -20.63 3.99 -7.71
N ARG A 136 -20.91 3.89 -6.40
CA ARG A 136 -21.98 4.65 -5.75
C ARG A 136 -21.75 6.14 -5.85
N THR A 137 -20.55 6.59 -5.51
CA THR A 137 -20.18 8.01 -5.59
C THR A 137 -20.29 8.52 -7.04
N CYS A 138 -19.80 7.77 -8.02
CA CYS A 138 -19.95 8.13 -9.44
C CYS A 138 -21.41 8.24 -9.91
N VAL A 139 -22.28 7.35 -9.45
CA VAL A 139 -23.69 7.33 -9.90
C VAL A 139 -24.53 8.37 -9.17
N ASP A 140 -24.28 8.57 -7.85
CA ASP A 140 -25.11 9.42 -7.01
C ASP A 140 -24.69 10.89 -7.07
N GLU A 141 -23.38 11.15 -7.12
CA GLU A 141 -22.78 12.47 -7.08
C GLU A 141 -22.23 12.94 -8.44
N GLY A 142 -22.09 12.02 -9.40
CA GLY A 142 -21.60 12.30 -10.75
C GLY A 142 -20.08 12.41 -10.87
N THR A 143 -19.37 12.57 -9.76
CA THR A 143 -17.90 12.69 -9.71
C THR A 143 -17.38 11.92 -8.52
N ALA A 144 -16.33 11.13 -8.71
CA ALA A 144 -15.60 10.47 -7.63
C ALA A 144 -14.13 10.91 -7.65
N ILE A 145 -13.64 11.31 -6.50
CA ILE A 145 -12.25 11.68 -6.29
C ILE A 145 -11.58 10.55 -5.52
N ILE A 146 -10.48 10.03 -6.07
CA ILE A 146 -9.75 8.93 -5.47
C ILE A 146 -8.40 9.47 -4.96
N LYS A 147 -8.10 9.17 -3.70
CA LYS A 147 -6.81 9.42 -3.08
C LYS A 147 -5.99 8.14 -3.08
N LEU A 148 -4.83 8.19 -3.72
CA LEU A 148 -3.83 7.13 -3.65
C LEU A 148 -2.80 7.50 -2.59
N GLY A 149 -2.41 6.52 -1.79
CA GLY A 149 -1.40 6.69 -0.76
C GLY A 149 -0.60 5.42 -0.56
N TRP A 150 0.33 5.47 0.38
CA TRP A 150 1.15 4.34 0.78
C TRP A 150 1.16 4.24 2.31
N ASP A 151 0.78 3.08 2.85
CA ASP A 151 0.79 2.83 4.29
C ASP A 151 2.07 2.05 4.63
N TYR A 152 3.03 2.74 5.24
CA TYR A 152 4.29 2.17 5.68
C TYR A 152 4.37 2.26 7.20
N LYS A 153 4.50 1.11 7.86
CA LYS A 153 4.60 1.03 9.31
C LYS A 153 5.67 0.02 9.71
N GLU A 154 6.61 0.49 10.47
CA GLU A 154 7.64 -0.31 11.12
C GLU A 154 7.35 -0.45 12.62
N GLU A 155 7.81 -1.54 13.19
CA GLU A 155 7.78 -1.76 14.63
C GLU A 155 9.10 -2.42 15.03
N THR A 156 9.70 -1.89 16.09
CA THR A 156 10.87 -2.49 16.68
C THR A 156 10.43 -3.65 17.57
N VAL A 157 10.87 -4.85 17.24
CA VAL A 157 10.55 -6.08 17.98
C VAL A 157 11.84 -6.62 18.58
N GLU A 158 11.79 -6.94 19.85
CA GLU A 158 12.88 -7.65 20.52
C GLU A 158 12.87 -9.12 20.06
N VAL A 159 13.95 -9.55 19.45
CA VAL A 159 14.13 -10.94 18.99
C VAL A 159 15.28 -11.56 19.78
N GLU A 160 15.04 -12.76 20.31
CA GLU A 160 16.10 -13.53 20.91
C GLU A 160 17.00 -14.11 19.82
N VAL A 161 18.26 -13.68 19.80
CA VAL A 161 19.29 -14.18 18.89
C VAL A 161 20.21 -15.12 19.66
N PRO A 162 20.41 -16.35 19.17
CA PRO A 162 21.30 -17.30 19.83
C PRO A 162 22.77 -16.85 19.71
N ASP A 163 23.49 -16.92 20.81
CA ASP A 163 24.93 -16.68 20.87
C ASP A 163 25.69 -17.97 20.58
N PHE A 164 26.60 -17.90 19.61
CA PHE A 164 27.41 -19.03 19.20
C PHE A 164 28.88 -18.81 19.59
N GLU A 165 29.47 -19.82 20.19
CA GLU A 165 30.92 -19.90 20.43
C GLU A 165 31.51 -20.95 19.50
N PHE A 166 32.63 -20.63 18.87
CA PHE A 166 33.30 -21.53 17.93
C PHE A 166 34.29 -22.42 18.68
N GLN A 167 33.96 -23.70 18.81
CA GLN A 167 34.81 -24.65 19.52
C GLN A 167 35.51 -25.60 18.54
N PRO A 168 36.81 -25.92 18.78
CA PRO A 168 37.53 -26.88 17.95
C PRO A 168 36.87 -28.25 18.00
N SER A 169 36.50 -28.80 16.83
CA SER A 169 35.92 -30.14 16.72
C SER A 169 36.60 -30.91 15.59
N PRO A 170 37.36 -31.94 15.90
CA PRO A 170 38.02 -32.76 14.88
C PRO A 170 37.05 -33.46 13.94
N GLU A 171 35.84 -33.77 14.40
CA GLU A 171 34.78 -34.43 13.63
C GLU A 171 34.16 -33.50 12.56
N ALA A 172 34.31 -32.20 12.73
CA ALA A 172 33.81 -31.20 11.77
C ALA A 172 34.62 -31.12 10.46
N GLY A 173 35.80 -31.78 10.40
CA GLY A 173 36.64 -31.71 9.22
C GLY A 173 35.97 -32.18 7.91
N GLN A 174 35.13 -33.20 7.99
CA GLN A 174 34.37 -33.69 6.83
C GLN A 174 33.30 -32.69 6.39
N VAL A 175 32.62 -32.05 7.34
CA VAL A 175 31.60 -31.05 7.06
C VAL A 175 32.21 -29.84 6.37
N HIS A 176 33.36 -29.36 6.87
CA HIS A 176 34.05 -28.23 6.25
C HIS A 176 34.61 -28.55 4.86
N GLN A 177 35.01 -29.81 4.60
CA GLN A 177 35.39 -30.23 3.23
C GLN A 177 34.20 -30.20 2.28
N GLN A 178 33.02 -30.62 2.72
CA GLN A 178 31.79 -30.56 1.90
C GLN A 178 31.37 -29.10 1.67
N LEU A 179 31.42 -28.24 2.68
CA LEU A 179 31.13 -26.82 2.56
C LEU A 179 32.10 -26.12 1.60
N HIS A 180 33.37 -26.49 1.64
CA HIS A 180 34.38 -25.96 0.74
C HIS A 180 34.14 -26.39 -0.73
N ALA A 181 33.76 -27.66 -0.97
CA ALA A 181 33.38 -28.15 -2.28
C ALA A 181 32.13 -27.41 -2.78
N MET A 182 31.11 -27.25 -1.95
CA MET A 182 29.88 -26.53 -2.27
C MET A 182 30.17 -25.06 -2.62
N MET A 183 31.05 -24.39 -1.88
CA MET A 183 31.45 -23.00 -2.15
C MET A 183 32.15 -22.87 -3.52
N GLN A 184 32.93 -23.87 -3.90
CA GLN A 184 33.63 -23.87 -5.20
C GLN A 184 32.72 -24.21 -6.37
N GLU A 185 31.79 -25.15 -6.21
CA GLU A 185 30.87 -25.60 -7.28
C GLU A 185 29.70 -24.62 -7.48
N ASN A 186 29.12 -24.14 -6.41
CA ASN A 186 27.96 -23.25 -6.46
C ASN A 186 27.95 -22.21 -5.31
N PRO A 187 28.63 -21.06 -5.50
CA PRO A 187 28.73 -20.02 -4.45
C PRO A 187 27.39 -19.41 -4.06
N GLU A 188 26.41 -19.38 -4.97
CA GLU A 188 25.06 -18.86 -4.66
C GLU A 188 24.30 -19.80 -3.72
N ALA A 189 24.36 -21.12 -3.97
CA ALA A 189 23.77 -22.11 -3.08
C ALA A 189 24.44 -22.12 -1.71
N TYR A 190 25.76 -21.94 -1.65
CA TYR A 190 26.48 -21.83 -0.38
C TYR A 190 25.98 -20.65 0.48
N GLN A 191 25.74 -19.49 -0.13
CA GLN A 191 25.22 -18.34 0.60
C GLN A 191 23.75 -18.47 1.04
N GLN A 192 22.93 -19.19 0.28
CA GLN A 192 21.49 -19.32 0.55
C GLN A 192 21.16 -20.50 1.48
N GLU A 193 21.85 -21.62 1.33
CA GLU A 193 21.50 -22.86 2.03
C GLU A 193 22.31 -23.07 3.33
N VAL A 194 23.51 -22.50 3.42
CA VAL A 194 24.37 -22.68 4.61
C VAL A 194 24.05 -21.59 5.66
N PRO A 195 23.73 -21.96 6.90
CA PRO A 195 23.48 -21.00 7.96
C PRO A 195 24.68 -20.07 8.20
N PRO A 196 24.46 -18.77 8.51
CA PRO A 196 25.53 -17.79 8.66
C PRO A 196 26.56 -18.18 9.74
N GLU A 197 26.15 -18.88 10.79
CA GLU A 197 27.04 -19.38 11.83
C GLU A 197 28.00 -20.45 11.30
N MET A 198 27.52 -21.31 10.40
CA MET A 198 28.34 -22.32 9.75
C MET A 198 29.27 -21.73 8.69
N GLN A 199 28.85 -20.66 8.03
CA GLN A 199 29.72 -19.92 7.09
C GLN A 199 30.89 -19.28 7.85
N GLN A 200 30.63 -18.66 9.01
CA GLN A 200 31.66 -18.09 9.89
C GLN A 200 32.60 -19.17 10.43
N ALA A 201 32.07 -20.32 10.87
CA ALA A 201 32.86 -21.46 11.31
C ALA A 201 33.77 -21.98 10.20
N HIS A 202 33.25 -22.06 8.98
CA HIS A 202 34.04 -22.47 7.82
C HIS A 202 35.15 -21.47 7.49
N GLU A 203 34.87 -20.18 7.54
CA GLU A 203 35.86 -19.13 7.33
C GLU A 203 36.97 -19.17 8.39
N LEU A 204 36.60 -19.30 9.67
CA LEU A 204 37.56 -19.46 10.77
C LEU A 204 38.42 -20.72 10.61
N THR A 205 37.83 -21.84 10.17
CA THR A 205 38.53 -23.08 9.87
C THR A 205 39.55 -22.89 8.75
N MET A 206 39.23 -22.14 7.72
CA MET A 206 40.16 -21.83 6.63
C MET A 206 41.30 -20.92 7.08
N GLN A 207 41.06 -19.99 8.00
CA GLN A 207 42.09 -19.09 8.52
C GLN A 207 43.03 -19.77 9.56
N GLN A 208 42.47 -20.59 10.43
CA GLN A 208 43.21 -21.17 11.54
C GLN A 208 43.77 -22.59 11.27
N GLY A 209 43.27 -23.25 10.22
CA GLY A 209 43.66 -24.61 9.85
C GLY A 209 43.13 -25.71 10.81
N THR A 210 42.36 -25.33 11.81
CA THR A 210 41.69 -26.26 12.74
C THR A 210 40.18 -26.20 12.56
N PRO A 211 39.49 -27.35 12.34
CA PRO A 211 38.07 -27.37 12.16
C PRO A 211 37.31 -26.94 13.42
N VAL A 212 36.47 -25.92 13.31
CA VAL A 212 35.64 -25.40 14.40
C VAL A 212 34.18 -25.55 14.11
N MET A 213 33.38 -25.77 15.14
CA MET A 213 31.91 -25.85 15.04
C MET A 213 31.25 -24.78 15.90
N PRO A 214 30.14 -24.15 15.45
CA PRO A 214 29.37 -23.25 16.28
C PRO A 214 28.62 -24.06 17.36
N VAL A 215 28.80 -23.69 18.61
CA VAL A 215 28.05 -24.26 19.74
C VAL A 215 27.26 -23.13 20.38
N GLN A 216 25.94 -23.30 20.51
CA GLN A 216 25.12 -22.31 21.17
C GLN A 216 25.44 -22.27 22.68
N VAL A 217 25.86 -21.11 23.18
CA VAL A 217 26.25 -20.90 24.57
C VAL A 217 25.21 -20.11 25.34
N GLY A 218 24.46 -19.29 24.67
CA GLY A 218 23.45 -18.42 25.24
C GLY A 218 22.49 -17.85 24.21
N SER A 219 21.75 -16.86 24.63
CA SER A 219 20.96 -15.99 23.76
C SER A 219 20.97 -14.57 24.30
N HIS A 220 21.00 -13.60 23.42
CA HIS A 220 20.81 -12.18 23.77
C HIS A 220 19.62 -11.63 23.03
N THR A 221 19.05 -10.56 23.55
CA THR A 221 17.93 -9.86 22.92
C THR A 221 18.48 -8.75 22.04
N GLU A 222 18.12 -8.78 20.77
CA GLU A 222 18.44 -7.74 19.79
C GLU A 222 17.17 -7.06 19.30
N GLU A 223 17.22 -5.75 19.19
CA GLU A 223 16.14 -4.99 18.60
C GLU A 223 16.22 -5.08 17.07
N GLN A 224 15.18 -5.68 16.45
CA GLN A 224 15.07 -5.77 15.00
C GLN A 224 13.86 -4.98 14.52
N VAL A 225 14.06 -4.18 13.47
CA VAL A 225 12.97 -3.45 12.83
C VAL A 225 12.20 -4.40 11.92
N LYS A 226 10.92 -4.62 12.26
CA LYS A 226 10.01 -5.43 11.47
C LYS A 226 9.02 -4.54 10.75
N ILE A 227 8.95 -4.68 9.44
CA ILE A 227 7.95 -3.99 8.61
C ILE A 227 6.60 -4.70 8.81
N ILE A 228 5.65 -4.00 9.45
CA ILE A 228 4.29 -4.50 9.70
C ILE A 228 3.40 -4.24 8.51
N LYS A 229 3.51 -3.04 7.94
CA LYS A 229 2.74 -2.64 6.78
C LYS A 229 3.65 -1.99 5.74
N ASN A 230 3.49 -2.41 4.51
CA ASN A 230 4.15 -1.84 3.34
C ASN A 230 3.22 -2.11 2.15
N GLN A 231 2.20 -1.26 2.00
CA GLN A 231 1.14 -1.52 1.04
C GLN A 231 0.51 -0.24 0.52
N PRO A 232 0.02 -0.24 -0.74
CA PRO A 232 -0.75 0.87 -1.27
C PRO A 232 -2.09 1.01 -0.55
N THR A 233 -2.56 2.24 -0.43
CA THR A 233 -3.90 2.57 0.06
C THR A 233 -4.67 3.31 -1.02
N ILE A 234 -5.95 2.97 -1.15
CA ILE A 234 -6.88 3.62 -2.06
C ILE A 234 -8.10 4.03 -1.23
N GLU A 235 -8.47 5.28 -1.34
CA GLU A 235 -9.60 5.85 -0.60
C GLU A 235 -10.45 6.70 -1.53
N VAL A 236 -11.76 6.52 -1.47
CA VAL A 236 -12.72 7.39 -2.17
C VAL A 236 -12.98 8.59 -1.28
N CYS A 237 -12.61 9.78 -1.74
CA CYS A 237 -12.82 11.00 -1.00
C CYS A 237 -14.30 11.39 -1.02
N ASN A 238 -14.83 11.76 0.14
CA ASN A 238 -16.15 12.35 0.22
C ASN A 238 -16.11 13.75 -0.39
N TYR A 239 -16.89 13.96 -1.42
CA TYR A 239 -16.92 15.21 -2.17
C TYR A 239 -17.68 16.34 -1.46
N VAL A 240 -18.60 15.97 -0.59
CA VAL A 240 -19.50 16.92 0.12
C VAL A 240 -18.90 17.44 1.42
N ASN A 241 -17.90 16.75 2.01
CA ASN A 241 -17.30 17.13 3.29
C ASN A 241 -15.86 17.62 3.13
#